data_6ab2618aa5033c2a1a76fdef8f11ab36
#
_entry.id   6ab2618aa5033c2a1a76fdef8f11ab36
#
_cell.length_a   1.000
_cell.length_b   1.000
_cell.length_c   1.000
_cell.angle_alpha   90.00
_cell.angle_beta   90.00
_cell.angle_gamma   90.00
#
_symmetry.space_group_name_H-M   'P 1'
#
loop_
_entity.id
_entity.type
_entity.pdbx_description
1 polymer ?
#
loop_
_entity_poly.entity_id
_entity_poly.type
_entity_poly.pdbx_seq_one_letter_code
_entity_poly.pdbx_strand_id
1 'polypeptide(L)'
;MPKTITMTLSQSSIQNAIKELRQYQSDLDRKCEEFCRRLTELGKITAQTRVDESPLGKYVTITTDIQPEKAGCKAMLIATGVTKSTDYGDVNMLLLIEFGAGIHHNPVANPKADELGFGVGTFPGQKHAFEDGWWYPGDDGEWHYTHGVKATMPMYNASTEMLLNIRKIAKEVFRS
;
A
#
# COMPACT_ATOMS: atom_id res chain seq x y z
N MET A 1 -27.57 0.04 -17.01
CA MET A 1 -28.62 1.04 -17.23
C MET A 1 -29.16 1.49 -15.88
N PRO A 2 -29.58 2.75 -15.70
CA PRO A 2 -30.21 3.16 -14.45
C PRO A 2 -31.50 2.34 -14.25
N LYS A 3 -31.62 1.71 -13.07
CA LYS A 3 -32.83 0.95 -12.74
C LYS A 3 -33.88 1.92 -12.20
N THR A 4 -35.04 1.98 -12.86
CA THR A 4 -36.17 2.81 -12.42
C THR A 4 -37.12 1.95 -11.61
N ILE A 5 -37.42 2.36 -10.37
CA ILE A 5 -38.40 1.73 -9.50
C ILE A 5 -39.67 2.56 -9.57
N THR A 6 -40.75 1.98 -10.09
CA THR A 6 -42.09 2.60 -10.13
C THR A 6 -42.95 2.04 -9.01
N MET A 7 -43.71 2.89 -8.33
CA MET A 7 -44.64 2.45 -7.28
C MET A 7 -45.97 3.21 -7.37
N THR A 8 -47.04 2.55 -6.92
CA THR A 8 -48.37 3.14 -6.67
C THR A 8 -48.56 3.30 -5.15
N LEU A 9 -49.59 4.01 -4.76
CA LEU A 9 -49.93 4.23 -3.35
C LEU A 9 -50.57 3.03 -2.65
N SER A 10 -50.53 1.82 -3.25
CA SER A 10 -50.98 0.59 -2.59
C SER A 10 -49.91 0.07 -1.64
N GLN A 11 -50.33 -0.50 -0.52
CA GLN A 11 -49.43 -1.07 0.49
C GLN A 11 -48.48 -2.12 -0.09
N SER A 12 -48.97 -3.01 -0.96
CA SER A 12 -48.15 -4.04 -1.62
C SER A 12 -47.10 -3.44 -2.54
N SER A 13 -47.47 -2.38 -3.32
CA SER A 13 -46.52 -1.69 -4.21
C SER A 13 -45.39 -0.99 -3.43
N ILE A 14 -45.75 -0.34 -2.31
CA ILE A 14 -44.75 0.31 -1.43
C ILE A 14 -43.81 -0.73 -0.83
N GLN A 15 -44.32 -1.88 -0.33
CA GLN A 15 -43.50 -2.97 0.23
C GLN A 15 -42.55 -3.54 -0.83
N ASN A 16 -43.00 -3.73 -2.07
CA ASN A 16 -42.15 -4.20 -3.17
C ASN A 16 -41.06 -3.19 -3.50
N ALA A 17 -41.37 -1.90 -3.57
CA ALA A 17 -40.39 -0.86 -3.81
C ALA A 17 -39.30 -0.81 -2.70
N ILE A 18 -39.71 -0.95 -1.43
CA ILE A 18 -38.77 -1.05 -0.29
C ILE A 18 -37.85 -2.28 -0.44
N LYS A 19 -38.41 -3.43 -0.82
CA LYS A 19 -37.63 -4.66 -1.04
C LYS A 19 -36.60 -4.47 -2.16
N GLU A 20 -37.02 -3.87 -3.27
CA GLU A 20 -36.11 -3.61 -4.40
C GLU A 20 -35.01 -2.60 -4.03
N LEU A 21 -35.31 -1.56 -3.26
CA LEU A 21 -34.30 -0.61 -2.76
C LEU A 21 -33.29 -1.28 -1.83
N ARG A 22 -33.74 -2.14 -0.92
CA ARG A 22 -32.84 -2.91 -0.04
C ARG A 22 -31.95 -3.85 -0.84
N GLN A 23 -32.48 -4.51 -1.84
CA GLN A 23 -31.69 -5.37 -2.74
C GLN A 23 -30.65 -4.56 -3.49
N TYR A 24 -31.01 -3.40 -4.04
CA TYR A 24 -30.10 -2.51 -4.73
C TYR A 24 -28.97 -2.02 -3.80
N GLN A 25 -29.31 -1.64 -2.56
CA GLN A 25 -28.34 -1.24 -1.56
C GLN A 25 -27.35 -2.39 -1.26
N SER A 26 -27.85 -3.58 -1.01
CA SER A 26 -27.00 -4.76 -0.74
C SER A 26 -26.09 -5.11 -1.92
N ASP A 27 -26.60 -5.00 -3.15
CA ASP A 27 -25.79 -5.21 -4.36
C ASP A 27 -24.70 -4.14 -4.52
N LEU A 28 -25.01 -2.89 -4.19
CA LEU A 28 -24.06 -1.78 -4.22
C LEU A 28 -22.95 -1.97 -3.17
N ASP A 29 -23.32 -2.32 -1.93
CA ASP A 29 -22.38 -2.58 -0.83
C ASP A 29 -21.40 -3.71 -1.22
N ARG A 30 -21.93 -4.82 -1.77
CA ARG A 30 -21.11 -5.93 -2.27
C ARG A 30 -20.16 -5.50 -3.40
N LYS A 31 -20.60 -4.63 -4.31
CA LYS A 31 -19.75 -4.10 -5.38
C LYS A 31 -18.68 -3.16 -4.83
N CYS A 32 -18.99 -2.34 -3.84
CA CYS A 32 -18.00 -1.51 -3.17
C CYS A 32 -16.92 -2.34 -2.49
N GLU A 33 -17.30 -3.40 -1.78
CA GLU A 33 -16.37 -4.32 -1.15
C GLU A 33 -15.48 -5.03 -2.19
N GLU A 34 -16.06 -5.55 -3.26
CA GLU A 34 -15.33 -6.18 -4.36
C GLU A 34 -14.34 -5.21 -5.05
N PHE A 35 -14.75 -3.97 -5.26
CA PHE A 35 -13.88 -2.92 -5.80
C PHE A 35 -12.69 -2.67 -4.88
N CYS A 36 -12.93 -2.48 -3.58
CA CYS A 36 -11.89 -2.28 -2.58
C CYS A 36 -10.94 -3.48 -2.52
N ARG A 37 -11.49 -4.69 -2.49
CA ARG A 37 -10.72 -5.93 -2.45
C ARG A 37 -9.79 -6.07 -3.66
N ARG A 38 -10.31 -5.87 -4.87
CA ARG A 38 -9.50 -5.99 -6.10
C ARG A 38 -8.41 -4.92 -6.19
N LEU A 39 -8.71 -3.71 -5.74
CA LEU A 39 -7.74 -2.62 -5.75
C LEU A 39 -6.61 -2.84 -4.74
N THR A 40 -6.94 -3.24 -3.51
CA THR A 40 -5.91 -3.54 -2.49
C THR A 40 -5.11 -4.79 -2.82
N GLU A 41 -5.70 -5.81 -3.44
CA GLU A 41 -4.96 -7.00 -3.89
C GLU A 41 -3.94 -6.66 -4.98
N LEU A 42 -4.31 -5.79 -5.94
CA LEU A 42 -3.36 -5.27 -6.93
C LEU A 42 -2.19 -4.55 -6.24
N GLY A 43 -2.49 -3.67 -5.28
CA GLY A 43 -1.47 -2.97 -4.51
C GLY A 43 -0.57 -3.93 -3.71
N LYS A 44 -1.16 -4.95 -3.09
CA LYS A 44 -0.42 -5.98 -2.35
C LYS A 44 0.55 -6.76 -3.23
N ILE A 45 0.10 -7.22 -4.39
CA ILE A 45 0.96 -7.93 -5.36
C ILE A 45 2.12 -7.03 -5.79
N THR A 46 1.84 -5.77 -6.13
CA THR A 46 2.87 -4.81 -6.55
C THR A 46 3.87 -4.55 -5.42
N ALA A 47 3.39 -4.28 -4.20
CA ALA A 47 4.26 -4.06 -3.04
C ALA A 47 5.13 -5.28 -2.74
N GLN A 48 4.54 -6.48 -2.73
CA GLN A 48 5.26 -7.72 -2.45
C GLN A 48 6.37 -7.97 -3.48
N THR A 49 6.07 -7.79 -4.77
CA THR A 49 7.08 -7.91 -5.83
C THR A 49 8.30 -7.01 -5.58
N ARG A 50 8.05 -5.76 -5.15
CA ARG A 50 9.12 -4.81 -4.82
C ARG A 50 9.87 -5.16 -3.53
N VAL A 51 9.19 -5.71 -2.55
CA VAL A 51 9.81 -6.22 -1.31
C VAL A 51 10.74 -7.39 -1.64
N ASP A 52 10.31 -8.31 -2.50
CA ASP A 52 11.07 -9.51 -2.87
C ASP A 52 12.33 -9.20 -3.70
N GLU A 53 12.39 -8.01 -4.36
CA GLU A 53 13.60 -7.52 -5.03
C GLU A 53 14.71 -7.09 -4.05
N SER A 54 14.39 -6.91 -2.76
CA SER A 54 15.36 -6.45 -1.75
C SER A 54 15.85 -7.59 -0.87
N PRO A 55 17.16 -7.66 -0.57
CA PRO A 55 17.69 -8.62 0.42
C PRO A 55 17.12 -8.42 1.84
N LEU A 56 16.56 -7.24 2.12
CA LEU A 56 15.87 -6.92 3.37
C LEU A 56 14.39 -7.31 3.35
N GLY A 57 13.87 -7.81 2.24
CA GLY A 57 12.46 -8.19 2.09
C GLY A 57 11.96 -9.17 3.14
N LYS A 58 12.83 -10.07 3.62
CA LYS A 58 12.53 -11.02 4.72
C LYS A 58 12.10 -10.35 6.04
N TYR A 59 12.37 -9.06 6.22
CA TYR A 59 12.00 -8.28 7.40
C TYR A 59 10.75 -7.42 7.20
N VAL A 60 10.07 -7.54 6.04
CA VAL A 60 8.89 -6.73 5.71
C VAL A 60 7.71 -7.64 5.44
N THR A 61 6.56 -7.25 5.96
CA THR A 61 5.28 -7.95 5.76
C THR A 61 4.28 -7.01 5.13
N ILE A 62 3.60 -7.46 4.07
CA ILE A 62 2.54 -6.73 3.40
C ILE A 62 1.21 -7.40 3.71
N THR A 63 0.27 -6.63 4.26
CA THR A 63 -1.09 -7.09 4.59
C THR A 63 -2.14 -6.16 4.02
N THR A 64 -3.37 -6.65 3.92
CA THR A 64 -4.54 -5.85 3.56
C THR A 64 -5.59 -5.97 4.64
N ASP A 65 -6.32 -4.88 4.89
CA ASP A 65 -7.48 -4.86 5.77
C ASP A 65 -8.66 -4.22 5.03
N ILE A 66 -9.80 -4.89 5.05
CA ILE A 66 -11.02 -4.47 4.35
C ILE A 66 -12.14 -4.39 5.37
N GLN A 67 -12.71 -3.21 5.54
CA GLN A 67 -13.72 -2.92 6.53
C GLN A 67 -14.99 -2.42 5.83
N PRO A 68 -16.09 -3.20 5.83
CA PRO A 68 -17.38 -2.68 5.42
C PRO A 68 -17.79 -1.49 6.28
N GLU A 69 -18.26 -0.42 5.65
CA GLU A 69 -18.76 0.77 6.34
C GLU A 69 -20.25 0.97 6.03
N LYS A 70 -20.92 1.81 6.82
CA LYS A 70 -22.37 2.07 6.67
C LYS A 70 -22.77 2.59 5.29
N ALA A 71 -21.84 3.22 4.57
CA ALA A 71 -22.05 3.77 3.23
C ALA A 71 -20.83 3.49 2.35
N GLY A 72 -20.50 2.21 2.15
CA GLY A 72 -19.40 1.82 1.29
C GLY A 72 -18.41 0.85 1.93
N CYS A 73 -17.12 1.01 1.64
CA CYS A 73 -16.07 0.13 2.13
C CYS A 73 -14.76 0.93 2.31
N LYS A 74 -14.06 0.68 3.39
CA LYS A 74 -12.71 1.15 3.61
C LYS A 74 -11.74 -0.01 3.39
N ALA A 75 -10.70 0.22 2.62
CA ALA A 75 -9.63 -0.75 2.45
C ALA A 75 -8.27 -0.12 2.71
N MET A 76 -7.38 -0.86 3.34
CA MET A 76 -6.03 -0.43 3.67
C MET A 76 -5.02 -1.45 3.17
N LEU A 77 -3.97 -0.96 2.51
CA LEU A 77 -2.75 -1.70 2.24
C LEU A 77 -1.72 -1.29 3.31
N ILE A 78 -1.24 -2.26 4.06
CA ILE A 78 -0.38 -2.04 5.23
C ILE A 78 0.94 -2.75 5.00
N ALA A 79 2.04 -2.01 5.15
CA ALA A 79 3.38 -2.57 5.20
C ALA A 79 3.96 -2.39 6.60
N THR A 80 4.55 -3.43 7.14
CA THR A 80 5.25 -3.44 8.43
C THR A 80 6.67 -3.92 8.24
N GLY A 81 7.62 -3.17 8.79
CA GLY A 81 9.03 -3.56 8.80
C GLY A 81 9.52 -3.85 10.22
N VAL A 82 10.41 -4.82 10.37
CA VAL A 82 11.13 -5.03 11.62
C VAL A 82 11.98 -3.79 11.91
N THR A 83 11.98 -3.34 13.15
CA THR A 83 12.85 -2.26 13.63
C THR A 83 14.02 -2.87 14.38
N LYS A 84 15.25 -2.52 14.02
CA LYS A 84 16.47 -2.90 14.72
C LYS A 84 17.04 -1.69 15.45
N SER A 85 17.33 -1.86 16.74
CA SER A 85 18.03 -0.84 17.52
C SER A 85 19.53 -0.95 17.27
N THR A 86 20.16 0.20 17.01
CA THR A 86 21.60 0.34 16.80
C THR A 86 22.14 1.43 17.73
N ASP A 87 23.46 1.52 17.88
CA ASP A 87 24.12 2.58 18.66
C ASP A 87 23.82 4.01 18.12
N TYR A 88 23.34 4.09 16.88
CA TYR A 88 22.99 5.35 16.20
C TYR A 88 21.48 5.61 16.12
N GLY A 89 20.66 4.76 16.77
CA GLY A 89 19.20 4.86 16.82
C GLY A 89 18.49 3.68 16.16
N ASP A 90 17.17 3.74 16.16
CA ASP A 90 16.32 2.70 15.64
C ASP A 90 16.20 2.80 14.10
N VAL A 91 16.38 1.68 13.42
CA VAL A 91 16.32 1.57 11.96
C VAL A 91 15.20 0.60 11.56
N ASN A 92 14.20 1.11 10.87
CA ASN A 92 13.11 0.29 10.34
C ASN A 92 13.45 -0.23 8.95
N MET A 93 13.41 -1.56 8.76
CA MET A 93 13.81 -2.21 7.51
C MET A 93 12.92 -1.82 6.32
N LEU A 94 11.63 -1.57 6.54
CA LEU A 94 10.75 -1.08 5.49
C LEU A 94 11.18 0.29 4.97
N LEU A 95 11.59 1.21 5.86
CA LEU A 95 12.04 2.54 5.45
C LEU A 95 13.32 2.48 4.63
N LEU A 96 14.24 1.54 4.93
CA LEU A 96 15.42 1.31 4.09
C LEU A 96 15.05 0.82 2.69
N ILE A 97 14.05 -0.04 2.56
CA ILE A 97 13.58 -0.53 1.25
C ILE A 97 12.80 0.55 0.48
N GLU A 98 12.02 1.35 1.20
CA GLU A 98 11.20 2.40 0.58
C GLU A 98 12.04 3.58 0.09
N PHE A 99 12.99 4.06 0.90
CA PHE A 99 13.77 5.26 0.60
C PHE A 99 15.20 4.97 0.17
N GLY A 100 15.70 3.78 0.45
CA GLY A 100 17.09 3.40 0.24
C GLY A 100 18.02 3.93 1.33
N ALA A 101 19.27 3.50 1.28
CA ALA A 101 20.35 4.00 2.12
C ALA A 101 21.65 4.01 1.31
N GLY A 102 22.45 5.09 1.43
CA GLY A 102 23.68 5.28 0.70
C GLY A 102 23.48 5.78 -0.73
N ILE A 103 24.32 6.73 -1.15
CA ILE A 103 24.24 7.40 -2.47
C ILE A 103 24.58 6.43 -3.60
N HIS A 104 25.49 5.48 -3.36
CA HIS A 104 25.97 4.56 -4.40
C HIS A 104 24.84 3.82 -5.11
N HIS A 105 23.83 3.35 -4.36
CA HIS A 105 22.67 2.63 -4.92
C HIS A 105 21.46 3.53 -5.19
N ASN A 106 21.44 4.75 -4.66
CA ASN A 106 20.29 5.64 -4.70
C ASN A 106 20.70 7.05 -5.20
N PRO A 107 21.07 7.18 -6.49
CA PRO A 107 21.45 8.48 -7.06
C PRO A 107 20.25 9.43 -7.18
N VAL A 108 19.04 8.91 -7.10
CA VAL A 108 17.76 9.65 -7.14
C VAL A 108 16.93 9.28 -5.94
N ALA A 109 16.37 10.29 -5.26
CA ALA A 109 15.50 10.07 -4.13
C ALA A 109 14.15 9.45 -4.56
N ASN A 110 13.50 8.76 -3.61
CA ASN A 110 12.08 8.42 -3.75
C ASN A 110 11.27 9.71 -3.98
N PRO A 111 10.34 9.76 -4.96
CA PRO A 111 9.55 10.98 -5.25
C PRO A 111 8.76 11.55 -4.05
N LYS A 112 8.56 10.76 -3.00
CA LYS A 112 7.92 11.19 -1.75
C LYS A 112 8.92 11.52 -0.63
N ALA A 113 10.21 11.43 -0.89
CA ALA A 113 11.24 11.63 0.13
C ALA A 113 11.17 13.03 0.76
N ASP A 114 11.06 14.08 -0.06
CA ASP A 114 11.02 15.47 0.41
C ASP A 114 9.80 15.74 1.29
N GLU A 115 8.63 15.23 0.92
CA GLU A 115 7.38 15.38 1.70
C GLU A 115 7.49 14.73 3.09
N LEU A 116 8.35 13.72 3.22
CA LEU A 116 8.54 12.94 4.44
C LEU A 116 9.83 13.30 5.18
N GLY A 117 10.58 14.28 4.69
CA GLY A 117 11.80 14.78 5.30
C GLY A 117 13.03 13.90 5.08
N PHE A 118 13.05 13.10 4.01
CA PHE A 118 14.18 12.24 3.63
C PHE A 118 14.90 12.80 2.40
N GLY A 119 16.20 12.65 2.36
CA GLY A 119 17.03 13.02 1.21
C GLY A 119 17.45 11.80 0.37
N VAL A 120 18.28 12.07 -0.63
CA VAL A 120 18.90 11.02 -1.46
C VAL A 120 19.72 10.08 -0.57
N GLY A 121 19.43 8.77 -0.63
CA GLY A 121 20.17 7.75 0.10
C GLY A 121 20.14 7.88 1.63
N THR A 122 19.14 8.60 2.17
CA THR A 122 18.94 8.77 3.61
C THR A 122 17.63 8.14 4.07
N PHE A 123 17.54 7.84 5.35
CA PHE A 123 16.36 7.34 6.04
C PHE A 123 16.11 8.15 7.33
N PRO A 124 14.98 7.97 8.04
CA PRO A 124 14.67 8.72 9.25
C PRO A 124 15.81 8.72 10.26
N GLY A 125 16.19 9.92 10.70
CA GLY A 125 17.29 10.12 11.67
C GLY A 125 18.68 10.27 11.07
N GLN A 126 18.87 10.02 9.78
CA GLN A 126 20.13 10.22 9.09
C GLN A 126 20.15 11.58 8.37
N LYS A 127 21.11 12.43 8.68
CA LYS A 127 21.24 13.78 8.07
C LYS A 127 21.96 13.77 6.73
N HIS A 128 22.92 12.85 6.56
CA HIS A 128 23.75 12.75 5.36
C HIS A 128 23.86 11.28 4.95
N ALA A 129 23.78 11.02 3.66
CA ALA A 129 24.04 9.69 3.12
C ALA A 129 25.54 9.39 3.11
N PHE A 130 25.91 8.14 3.33
CA PHE A 130 27.28 7.68 3.14
C PHE A 130 27.60 7.56 1.65
N GLU A 131 28.73 8.10 1.22
CA GLU A 131 29.20 8.04 -0.16
C GLU A 131 29.89 6.69 -0.46
N ASP A 132 30.80 6.25 0.46
CA ASP A 132 31.69 5.11 0.22
C ASP A 132 31.25 3.81 0.90
N GLY A 133 30.11 3.81 1.57
CA GLY A 133 29.64 2.66 2.31
C GLY A 133 30.08 2.66 3.79
N TRP A 134 29.66 1.64 4.52
CA TRP A 134 29.92 1.51 5.97
C TRP A 134 29.87 0.06 6.44
N TRP A 135 30.42 -0.18 7.62
CA TRP A 135 30.31 -1.46 8.32
C TRP A 135 29.10 -1.50 9.24
N TYR A 136 28.44 -2.63 9.30
CA TYR A 136 27.32 -2.88 10.21
C TYR A 136 27.43 -4.28 10.84
N PRO A 137 26.92 -4.49 12.07
CA PRO A 137 26.88 -5.81 12.68
C PRO A 137 25.77 -6.64 12.05
N GLY A 138 26.10 -7.83 11.55
CA GLY A 138 25.15 -8.80 11.01
C GLY A 138 24.39 -9.57 12.09
N ASP A 139 23.36 -10.33 11.67
CA ASP A 139 22.59 -11.22 12.55
C ASP A 139 23.46 -12.43 13.04
N ASP A 140 24.55 -12.69 12.37
CA ASP A 140 25.58 -13.71 12.71
C ASP A 140 26.60 -13.24 13.74
N GLY A 141 26.53 -11.98 14.16
CA GLY A 141 27.47 -11.34 15.08
C GLY A 141 28.77 -10.86 14.43
N GLU A 142 28.91 -11.01 13.11
CA GLU A 142 30.07 -10.55 12.35
C GLU A 142 29.84 -9.16 11.77
N TRP A 143 30.93 -8.44 11.45
CA TRP A 143 30.87 -7.14 10.80
C TRP A 143 30.83 -7.29 9.30
N HIS A 144 29.80 -6.71 8.66
CA HIS A 144 29.60 -6.71 7.22
C HIS A 144 29.79 -5.32 6.64
N TYR A 145 30.44 -5.25 5.50
CA TYR A 145 30.57 -4.00 4.74
C TYR A 145 29.43 -3.86 3.73
N THR A 146 28.89 -2.66 3.58
CA THR A 146 27.83 -2.36 2.61
C THR A 146 28.04 -1.00 1.93
N HIS A 147 27.62 -0.88 0.68
CA HIS A 147 27.46 0.40 0.00
C HIS A 147 26.03 0.99 0.14
N GLY A 148 25.20 0.34 0.93
CA GLY A 148 23.83 0.75 1.19
C GLY A 148 22.78 -0.24 0.71
N VAL A 149 21.55 0.23 0.67
CA VAL A 149 20.36 -0.53 0.25
C VAL A 149 19.69 0.21 -0.89
N LYS A 150 19.42 -0.48 -1.99
CA LYS A 150 18.67 0.08 -3.11
C LYS A 150 17.21 0.29 -2.71
N ALA A 151 16.67 1.47 -2.99
CA ALA A 151 15.25 1.77 -2.86
C ALA A 151 14.46 0.98 -3.90
N THR A 152 13.65 0.01 -3.49
CA THR A 152 12.70 -0.69 -4.37
C THR A 152 11.31 -0.07 -4.34
N MET A 153 11.06 0.83 -3.39
CA MET A 153 9.87 1.69 -3.28
C MET A 153 8.55 0.91 -3.29
N PRO A 154 8.36 -0.10 -2.42
CA PRO A 154 7.19 -0.97 -2.47
C PRO A 154 5.86 -0.22 -2.33
N MET A 155 5.74 0.69 -1.37
CA MET A 155 4.49 1.39 -1.11
C MET A 155 4.23 2.51 -2.13
N TYR A 156 5.27 3.21 -2.57
CA TYR A 156 5.16 4.19 -3.65
C TYR A 156 4.67 3.55 -4.95
N ASN A 157 5.27 2.43 -5.36
CA ASN A 157 4.88 1.72 -6.58
C ASN A 157 3.46 1.13 -6.46
N ALA A 158 3.12 0.54 -5.31
CA ALA A 158 1.78 0.02 -5.06
C ALA A 158 0.71 1.10 -5.14
N SER A 159 0.93 2.26 -4.50
CA SER A 159 -0.02 3.37 -4.54
C SER A 159 -0.19 3.92 -5.96
N THR A 160 0.90 4.04 -6.71
CA THR A 160 0.86 4.48 -8.11
C THR A 160 0.07 3.51 -8.98
N GLU A 161 0.33 2.21 -8.86
CA GLU A 161 -0.37 1.17 -9.62
C GLU A 161 -1.87 1.13 -9.30
N MET A 162 -2.22 1.24 -8.02
CA MET A 162 -3.61 1.35 -7.59
C MET A 162 -4.31 2.57 -8.22
N LEU A 163 -3.68 3.74 -8.17
CA LEU A 163 -4.22 4.97 -8.75
C LEU A 163 -4.47 4.86 -10.26
N LEU A 164 -3.52 4.28 -10.99
CA LEU A 164 -3.63 4.07 -12.44
C LEU A 164 -4.79 3.13 -12.81
N ASN A 165 -5.11 2.16 -11.95
CA ASN A 165 -6.11 1.13 -12.22
C ASN A 165 -7.50 1.40 -11.61
N ILE A 166 -7.69 2.45 -10.80
CA ILE A 166 -8.97 2.79 -10.16
C ILE A 166 -10.13 2.78 -11.18
N ARG A 167 -9.99 3.52 -12.29
CA ARG A 167 -11.05 3.65 -13.30
C ARG A 167 -11.36 2.34 -14.01
N LYS A 168 -10.35 1.53 -14.27
CA LYS A 168 -10.50 0.23 -14.93
C LYS A 168 -11.27 -0.73 -14.03
N ILE A 169 -10.82 -0.91 -12.80
CA ILE A 169 -11.44 -1.83 -11.84
C ILE A 169 -12.86 -1.37 -11.51
N ALA A 170 -13.09 -0.07 -11.32
CA ALA A 170 -14.43 0.46 -11.09
C ALA A 170 -15.38 0.14 -12.26
N LYS A 171 -14.95 0.33 -13.52
CA LYS A 171 -15.76 -0.03 -14.69
C LYS A 171 -16.10 -1.51 -14.74
N GLU A 172 -15.18 -2.39 -14.41
CA GLU A 172 -15.37 -3.84 -14.40
C GLU A 172 -16.38 -4.27 -13.32
N VAL A 173 -16.26 -3.71 -12.12
CA VAL A 173 -17.10 -4.09 -10.97
C VAL A 173 -18.51 -3.47 -11.06
N PHE A 174 -18.64 -2.20 -11.41
CA PHE A 174 -19.93 -1.50 -11.35
C PHE A 174 -20.76 -1.59 -12.63
N ARG A 175 -20.17 -2.00 -13.76
CA ARG A 175 -20.91 -2.23 -15.02
C ARG A 175 -21.41 -3.67 -15.19
N SER A 176 -20.90 -4.60 -14.39
CA SER A 176 -21.34 -6.01 -14.38
C SER A 176 -22.74 -6.17 -13.79
#